data_6a0c74a0a84a998f3f346b678d8f64eb
#
_entry.id   6a0c74a0a84a998f3f346b678d8f64eb
#
_cell.length_a   1.000
_cell.length_b   1.000
_cell.length_c   1.000
_cell.angle_alpha   90.00
_cell.angle_beta   90.00
_cell.angle_gamma   90.00
#
_symmetry.space_group_name_H-M   'P 1'
#
loop_
_entity.id
_entity.type
_entity.pdbx_description
1 polymer ?
#
loop_
_entity_poly.entity_id
_entity_poly.type
_entity_poly.pdbx_seq_one_letter_code
_entity_poly.pdbx_strand_id
1 'polypeptide(L)'
;IQFLEQQSMAKKYQLASHQQPQHISIPLQPVLFIAHLKRLFPVFNQGSISNHFPYYASTIWTDENEQQHQVMVFQYHYVNEVRVRDKNGNDVKVKEIHKDLWGVFIFDIAIQGLAVTTGNKTFDHSYRFPWHTSDIQTNQKLNIFGSDEMQTAKLLTLAFVLKLADFFEQRQGDLMFHPTRSTLCFLGPLHLFK
;
A
#
# COMPACT_ATOMS: atom_id res chain seq x y z
N ILE A 1 -17.86 6.04 3.55
CA ILE A 1 -18.59 5.46 2.41
C ILE A 1 -19.40 6.52 1.71
N GLN A 2 -20.20 7.33 2.41
CA GLN A 2 -20.82 8.52 1.81
C GLN A 2 -19.83 9.38 1.03
N PHE A 3 -18.62 9.50 1.52
CA PHE A 3 -17.54 10.22 0.84
C PHE A 3 -17.16 9.56 -0.49
N LEU A 4 -17.01 8.22 -0.52
CA LEU A 4 -16.70 7.48 -1.76
C LEU A 4 -17.87 7.49 -2.74
N GLU A 5 -19.10 7.43 -2.25
CA GLU A 5 -20.32 7.51 -3.08
C GLU A 5 -20.51 8.90 -3.70
N GLN A 6 -20.09 9.95 -3.01
CA GLN A 6 -20.12 11.32 -3.53
C GLN A 6 -19.02 11.60 -4.56
N GLN A 7 -17.94 10.80 -4.59
CA GLN A 7 -16.88 10.97 -5.56
C GLN A 7 -17.28 10.41 -6.94
N SER A 8 -16.84 11.07 -7.98
CA SER A 8 -17.05 10.59 -9.36
C SER A 8 -16.47 9.17 -9.58
N MET A 9 -15.48 8.80 -8.78
CA MET A 9 -14.86 7.48 -8.79
C MET A 9 -15.81 6.38 -8.30
N ALA A 10 -16.58 6.62 -7.23
CA ALA A 10 -17.55 5.64 -6.72
C ALA A 10 -18.60 5.29 -7.79
N LYS A 11 -19.11 6.30 -8.50
CA LYS A 11 -20.05 6.10 -9.61
C LYS A 11 -19.41 5.39 -10.80
N LYS A 12 -18.17 5.75 -11.13
CA LYS A 12 -17.43 5.17 -12.26
C LYS A 12 -17.13 3.68 -12.05
N TYR A 13 -16.76 3.29 -10.84
CA TYR A 13 -16.35 1.91 -10.53
C TYR A 13 -17.42 1.10 -9.80
N GLN A 14 -18.64 1.61 -9.65
CA GLN A 14 -19.75 0.92 -8.98
C GLN A 14 -19.34 0.31 -7.62
N LEU A 15 -18.69 1.12 -6.78
CA LEU A 15 -18.18 0.65 -5.49
C LEU A 15 -19.31 0.08 -4.62
N ALA A 16 -19.12 -1.15 -4.18
CA ALA A 16 -20.01 -1.80 -3.20
C ALA A 16 -19.54 -1.46 -1.79
N SER A 17 -20.36 -0.70 -1.07
CA SER A 17 -20.06 -0.30 0.29
C SER A 17 -20.29 -1.44 1.29
N HIS A 18 -19.34 -1.66 2.19
CA HIS A 18 -19.40 -2.67 3.27
C HIS A 18 -19.62 -4.13 2.84
N GLN A 19 -19.62 -4.43 1.55
CA GLN A 19 -19.75 -5.81 1.09
C GLN A 19 -18.36 -6.43 0.94
N GLN A 20 -18.23 -7.65 1.41
CA GLN A 20 -17.01 -8.44 1.15
C GLN A 20 -16.95 -8.78 -0.33
N PRO A 21 -15.77 -8.65 -0.96
CA PRO A 21 -15.57 -9.08 -2.32
C PRO A 21 -15.88 -10.58 -2.46
N GLN A 22 -16.66 -10.95 -3.45
CA GLN A 22 -17.11 -12.35 -3.61
C GLN A 22 -15.98 -13.35 -3.83
N HIS A 23 -14.81 -12.89 -4.31
CA HIS A 23 -13.67 -13.74 -4.65
C HIS A 23 -12.50 -13.64 -3.66
N ILE A 24 -12.55 -12.75 -2.67
CA ILE A 24 -11.54 -12.66 -1.62
C ILE A 24 -12.13 -13.27 -0.36
N SER A 25 -11.50 -14.34 0.14
CA SER A 25 -11.75 -14.84 1.48
C SER A 25 -11.21 -13.85 2.51
N ILE A 26 -11.93 -12.74 2.71
CA ILE A 26 -11.66 -11.83 3.81
C ILE A 26 -12.23 -12.48 5.05
N PRO A 27 -11.42 -12.73 6.09
CA PRO A 27 -11.94 -13.26 7.33
C PRO A 27 -13.04 -12.36 7.88
N LEU A 28 -14.14 -12.95 8.32
CA LEU A 28 -15.27 -12.25 8.94
C LEU A 28 -14.86 -11.42 10.17
N GLN A 29 -13.73 -11.75 10.79
CA GLN A 29 -13.20 -11.03 11.94
C GLN A 29 -12.12 -10.04 11.50
N PRO A 30 -12.27 -8.73 11.76
CA PRO A 30 -11.30 -7.69 11.39
C PRO A 30 -9.88 -7.98 11.88
N VAL A 31 -9.74 -8.56 13.07
CA VAL A 31 -8.43 -8.91 13.66
C VAL A 31 -7.69 -9.96 12.82
N LEU A 32 -8.39 -10.99 12.35
CA LEU A 32 -7.81 -12.03 11.49
C LEU A 32 -7.45 -11.48 10.11
N PHE A 33 -8.24 -10.55 9.60
CA PHE A 33 -7.96 -9.87 8.35
C PHE A 33 -6.69 -9.02 8.43
N ILE A 34 -6.55 -8.20 9.48
CA ILE A 34 -5.32 -7.41 9.72
C ILE A 34 -4.12 -8.34 9.88
N ALA A 35 -4.24 -9.42 10.64
CA ALA A 35 -3.15 -10.40 10.81
C ALA A 35 -2.77 -11.06 9.49
N HIS A 36 -3.72 -11.29 8.59
CA HIS A 36 -3.47 -11.79 7.24
C HIS A 36 -2.72 -10.75 6.41
N LEU A 37 -3.15 -9.49 6.40
CA LEU A 37 -2.51 -8.41 5.66
C LEU A 37 -1.08 -8.12 6.14
N LYS A 38 -0.84 -8.17 7.45
CA LYS A 38 0.51 -8.04 8.02
C LYS A 38 1.49 -9.09 7.50
N ARG A 39 0.99 -10.29 7.19
CA ARG A 39 1.80 -11.36 6.57
C ARG A 39 2.00 -11.18 5.08
N LEU A 40 1.06 -10.49 4.41
CA LEU A 40 1.17 -10.23 2.97
C LEU A 40 2.05 -9.02 2.68
N PHE A 41 1.87 -7.93 3.43
CA PHE A 41 2.52 -6.66 3.15
C PHE A 41 3.12 -6.04 4.42
N PRO A 42 4.45 -5.80 4.44
CA PRO A 42 5.16 -5.26 5.60
C PRO A 42 4.65 -3.90 6.08
N VAL A 43 4.03 -3.12 5.20
CA VAL A 43 3.48 -1.80 5.53
C VAL A 43 2.42 -1.87 6.63
N PHE A 44 1.72 -2.99 6.78
CA PHE A 44 0.74 -3.21 7.84
C PHE A 44 1.34 -3.68 9.18
N ASN A 45 2.66 -3.81 9.29
CA ASN A 45 3.37 -4.06 10.55
C ASN A 45 3.51 -2.77 11.40
N GLN A 46 2.69 -1.76 11.16
CA GLN A 46 2.57 -0.54 11.95
C GLN A 46 1.47 -0.70 13.02
N GLY A 47 1.54 0.14 14.05
CA GLY A 47 0.56 0.15 15.14
C GLY A 47 0.98 -0.71 16.33
N SER A 48 1.88 -0.16 17.16
CA SER A 48 2.33 -0.84 18.40
C SER A 48 1.23 -0.96 19.44
N ILE A 49 0.24 -0.05 19.43
CA ILE A 49 -0.90 -0.06 20.37
C ILE A 49 -2.13 -0.65 19.70
N SER A 50 -2.51 -0.12 18.53
CA SER A 50 -3.71 -0.55 17.81
C SER A 50 -3.60 -0.35 16.30
N ASN A 51 -4.37 -1.12 15.56
CA ASN A 51 -4.58 -0.93 14.13
C ASN A 51 -5.92 -1.53 13.70
N HIS A 52 -6.60 -0.87 12.78
CA HIS A 52 -7.88 -1.32 12.24
C HIS A 52 -8.21 -0.66 10.89
N PHE A 53 -9.24 -1.17 10.23
CA PHE A 53 -9.80 -0.64 8.99
C PHE A 53 -11.16 -0.03 9.29
N PRO A 54 -11.25 1.30 9.54
CA PRO A 54 -12.52 1.94 9.84
C PRO A 54 -13.48 1.94 8.65
N TYR A 55 -12.93 1.99 7.42
CA TYR A 55 -13.70 2.01 6.18
C TYR A 55 -13.07 1.13 5.11
N TYR A 56 -13.90 0.45 4.34
CA TYR A 56 -13.50 -0.23 3.11
C TYR A 56 -14.69 -0.36 2.14
N ALA A 57 -14.37 -0.45 0.87
CA ALA A 57 -15.32 -0.72 -0.20
C ALA A 57 -14.65 -1.60 -1.25
N SER A 58 -15.42 -2.40 -1.97
CA SER A 58 -14.90 -3.25 -3.04
C SER A 58 -15.66 -3.05 -4.34
N THR A 59 -14.96 -3.27 -5.45
CA THR A 59 -15.51 -3.18 -6.81
C THR A 59 -14.74 -4.10 -7.74
N ILE A 60 -15.26 -4.26 -8.95
CA ILE A 60 -14.55 -4.85 -10.09
C ILE A 60 -14.13 -3.70 -11.01
N TRP A 61 -12.85 -3.69 -11.38
CA TRP A 61 -12.28 -2.78 -12.37
C TRP A 61 -11.85 -3.57 -13.59
N THR A 62 -12.20 -3.08 -14.78
CA THR A 62 -11.78 -3.67 -16.05
C THR A 62 -10.66 -2.82 -16.63
N ASP A 63 -9.53 -3.43 -16.94
CA ASP A 63 -8.37 -2.76 -17.52
C ASP A 63 -8.54 -2.51 -19.04
N GLU A 64 -7.51 -1.94 -19.66
CA GLU A 64 -7.49 -1.63 -21.11
C GLU A 64 -7.51 -2.89 -21.99
N ASN A 65 -7.17 -4.05 -21.45
CA ASN A 65 -7.19 -5.36 -22.13
C ASN A 65 -8.47 -6.15 -21.85
N GLU A 66 -9.51 -5.48 -21.30
CA GLU A 66 -10.79 -6.10 -20.90
C GLU A 66 -10.65 -7.14 -19.76
N GLN A 67 -9.49 -7.20 -19.09
CA GLN A 67 -9.30 -8.06 -17.94
C GLN A 67 -9.96 -7.45 -16.70
N GLN A 68 -10.73 -8.27 -15.98
CA GLN A 68 -11.38 -7.87 -14.75
C GLN A 68 -10.47 -8.11 -13.55
N HIS A 69 -10.35 -7.09 -12.71
CA HIS A 69 -9.59 -7.11 -11.47
C HIS A 69 -10.51 -6.80 -10.30
N GLN A 70 -10.39 -7.57 -9.25
CA GLN A 70 -11.05 -7.20 -8.01
C GLN A 70 -10.24 -6.10 -7.31
N VAL A 71 -10.94 -5.04 -6.87
CA VAL A 71 -10.34 -3.88 -6.22
C VAL A 71 -10.99 -3.66 -4.88
N MET A 72 -10.20 -3.42 -3.85
CA MET A 72 -10.68 -3.00 -2.53
C MET A 72 -9.99 -1.69 -2.14
N VAL A 73 -10.78 -0.65 -1.89
CA VAL A 73 -10.32 0.63 -1.33
C VAL A 73 -10.58 0.62 0.17
N PHE A 74 -9.64 1.12 0.97
CA PHE A 74 -9.75 1.07 2.43
C PHE A 74 -9.05 2.24 3.10
N GLN A 75 -9.48 2.55 4.32
CA GLN A 75 -8.73 3.36 5.26
C GLN A 75 -8.05 2.43 6.28
N TYR A 76 -6.78 2.71 6.57
CA TYR A 76 -6.01 2.02 7.60
C TYR A 76 -5.62 3.02 8.68
N HIS A 77 -6.13 2.79 9.88
CA HIS A 77 -5.78 3.56 11.07
C HIS A 77 -4.84 2.76 11.95
N TYR A 78 -3.77 3.39 12.43
CA TYR A 78 -2.90 2.78 13.42
C TYR A 78 -2.37 3.79 14.43
N VAL A 79 -2.04 3.30 15.62
CA VAL A 79 -1.48 4.08 16.72
C VAL A 79 -0.15 3.48 17.16
N ASN A 80 0.88 4.29 17.15
CA ASN A 80 2.19 3.95 17.68
C ASN A 80 2.46 4.69 18.99
N GLU A 81 3.09 3.99 19.93
CA GLU A 81 3.65 4.59 21.14
C GLU A 81 5.10 5.00 20.89
N VAL A 82 5.41 6.25 21.20
CA VAL A 82 6.79 6.76 21.18
C VAL A 82 7.16 7.20 22.60
N ARG A 83 8.21 6.61 23.16
CA ARG A 83 8.78 7.03 24.44
C ARG A 83 9.77 8.16 24.20
N VAL A 84 9.53 9.29 24.85
CA VAL A 84 10.43 10.44 24.81
C VAL A 84 11.29 10.37 26.06
N ARG A 85 12.61 10.38 25.89
CA ARG A 85 13.58 10.41 27.00
C ARG A 85 14.11 11.81 27.23
N ASP A 86 14.38 12.13 28.50
CA ASP A 86 15.06 13.36 28.86
C ASP A 86 16.56 13.28 28.53
N LYS A 87 17.27 14.39 28.80
CA LYS A 87 18.73 14.47 28.59
C LYS A 87 19.52 13.50 29.49
N ASN A 88 18.90 12.97 30.54
CA ASN A 88 19.50 12.03 31.51
C ASN A 88 19.13 10.58 31.20
N GLY A 89 18.39 10.34 30.11
CA GLY A 89 17.99 8.99 29.70
C GLY A 89 16.74 8.44 30.39
N ASN A 90 16.04 9.22 31.22
CA ASN A 90 14.82 8.80 31.89
C ASN A 90 13.62 8.95 30.95
N ASP A 91 12.69 7.98 30.98
CA ASP A 91 11.44 8.07 30.23
C ASP A 91 10.54 9.17 30.84
N VAL A 92 10.39 10.28 30.13
CA VAL A 92 9.67 11.47 30.62
C VAL A 92 8.23 11.51 30.15
N LYS A 93 7.96 10.98 28.96
CA LYS A 93 6.64 11.07 28.34
C LYS A 93 6.41 9.95 27.34
N VAL A 94 5.25 9.34 27.43
CA VAL A 94 4.71 8.50 26.37
C VAL A 94 3.83 9.35 25.47
N LYS A 95 4.07 9.32 24.18
CA LYS A 95 3.26 10.02 23.18
C LYS A 95 2.67 9.00 22.21
N GLU A 96 1.37 9.04 22.05
CA GLU A 96 0.67 8.30 21.00
C GLU A 96 0.70 9.09 19.69
N ILE A 97 1.06 8.40 18.61
CA ILE A 97 1.06 8.95 17.26
C ILE A 97 -0.01 8.21 16.47
N HIS A 98 -1.09 8.91 16.18
CA HIS A 98 -2.19 8.43 15.35
C HIS A 98 -1.87 8.69 13.87
N LYS A 99 -2.12 7.70 13.03
CA LYS A 99 -1.94 7.78 11.57
C LYS A 99 -3.14 7.22 10.86
N ASP A 100 -3.62 7.99 9.90
CA ASP A 100 -4.67 7.60 8.95
C ASP A 100 -4.08 7.54 7.56
N LEU A 101 -4.16 6.37 6.96
CA LEU A 101 -3.70 6.12 5.60
C LEU A 101 -4.86 5.58 4.77
N TRP A 102 -4.85 5.93 3.48
CA TRP A 102 -5.77 5.38 2.51
C TRP A 102 -5.02 4.43 1.58
N GLY A 103 -5.68 3.39 1.16
CA GLY A 103 -5.05 2.41 0.31
C GLY A 103 -6.01 1.71 -0.62
N VAL A 104 -5.39 0.96 -1.54
CA VAL A 104 -6.09 0.10 -2.47
C VAL A 104 -5.36 -1.23 -2.58
N PHE A 105 -6.13 -2.32 -2.59
CA PHE A 105 -5.69 -3.62 -3.08
C PHE A 105 -6.23 -3.84 -4.48
N ILE A 106 -5.40 -4.35 -5.37
CA ILE A 106 -5.81 -4.85 -6.68
C ILE A 106 -5.32 -6.30 -6.78
N PHE A 107 -6.22 -7.18 -7.14
CA PHE A 107 -5.96 -8.62 -7.26
C PHE A 107 -5.83 -9.01 -8.73
N ASP A 108 -5.24 -10.18 -8.97
CA ASP A 108 -5.00 -10.75 -10.30
C ASP A 108 -4.06 -9.90 -11.18
N ILE A 109 -3.06 -9.30 -10.55
CA ILE A 109 -1.99 -8.52 -11.21
C ILE A 109 -0.81 -9.45 -11.52
N ALA A 110 -0.34 -9.44 -12.77
CA ALA A 110 0.76 -10.29 -13.22
C ALA A 110 2.13 -9.92 -12.63
N ILE A 111 2.32 -8.65 -12.22
CA ILE A 111 3.57 -8.14 -11.64
C ILE A 111 3.72 -8.64 -10.22
N GLN A 112 4.93 -9.10 -9.85
CA GLN A 112 5.25 -9.62 -8.53
C GLN A 112 6.60 -9.10 -8.03
N GLY A 113 6.77 -9.05 -6.71
CA GLY A 113 8.05 -8.90 -6.06
C GLY A 113 8.72 -7.54 -6.21
N LEU A 114 7.95 -6.48 -6.34
CA LEU A 114 8.44 -5.10 -6.40
C LEU A 114 7.81 -4.27 -5.29
N ALA A 115 8.62 -3.44 -4.62
CA ALA A 115 8.15 -2.42 -3.70
C ALA A 115 8.77 -1.08 -4.05
N VAL A 116 7.96 -0.02 -4.04
CA VAL A 116 8.34 1.35 -4.34
C VAL A 116 7.82 2.26 -3.25
N THR A 117 8.65 3.16 -2.74
CA THR A 117 8.25 4.14 -1.73
C THR A 117 8.80 5.53 -2.03
N THR A 118 8.02 6.55 -1.69
CA THR A 118 8.48 7.95 -1.69
C THR A 118 9.16 8.36 -0.38
N GLY A 119 9.17 7.48 0.62
CA GLY A 119 9.77 7.73 1.93
C GLY A 119 11.12 7.05 2.12
N ASN A 120 11.88 7.48 3.12
CA ASN A 120 13.09 6.80 3.57
C ASN A 120 12.73 5.59 4.44
N LYS A 121 12.17 4.56 3.81
CA LYS A 121 11.82 3.29 4.44
C LYS A 121 12.61 2.16 3.82
N THR A 122 12.92 1.19 4.63
CA THR A 122 13.34 -0.14 4.16
C THR A 122 12.17 -1.09 4.32
N PHE A 123 12.02 -1.99 3.38
CA PHE A 123 11.08 -3.09 3.49
C PHE A 123 11.76 -4.27 4.20
N ASP A 124 10.96 -5.23 4.65
CA ASP A 124 11.45 -6.44 5.29
C ASP A 124 12.17 -7.38 4.29
N HIS A 125 12.48 -8.58 4.75
CA HIS A 125 13.19 -9.59 3.96
C HIS A 125 12.50 -9.97 2.64
N SER A 126 11.22 -9.62 2.45
CA SER A 126 10.48 -9.91 1.23
C SER A 126 10.91 -9.05 0.05
N TYR A 127 11.51 -7.86 0.32
CA TYR A 127 11.97 -6.92 -0.71
C TYR A 127 13.38 -6.44 -0.36
N ARG A 128 14.32 -7.35 -0.33
CA ARG A 128 15.68 -7.13 0.21
C ARG A 128 16.66 -6.50 -0.78
N PHE A 129 16.34 -6.45 -2.07
CA PHE A 129 17.27 -5.94 -3.08
C PHE A 129 16.92 -4.50 -3.43
N PRO A 130 17.71 -3.49 -2.97
CA PRO A 130 17.55 -2.11 -3.42
C PRO A 130 17.93 -2.01 -4.89
N TRP A 131 17.16 -1.23 -5.65
CA TRP A 131 17.34 -1.04 -7.07
C TRP A 131 17.53 0.42 -7.43
N HIS A 132 18.53 0.71 -8.24
CA HIS A 132 18.74 2.03 -8.80
C HIS A 132 18.46 1.99 -10.31
N THR A 133 17.58 2.86 -10.76
CA THR A 133 17.28 3.01 -12.18
C THR A 133 18.38 3.82 -12.88
N SER A 134 18.41 3.79 -14.21
CA SER A 134 19.29 4.67 -14.99
C SER A 134 18.86 6.15 -14.94
N ASP A 135 17.62 6.42 -14.52
CA ASP A 135 17.09 7.79 -14.37
C ASP A 135 17.38 8.35 -12.97
N ILE A 136 18.28 9.34 -12.93
CA ILE A 136 18.71 9.99 -11.69
C ILE A 136 17.57 10.70 -10.99
N GLN A 137 16.62 11.31 -11.72
CA GLN A 137 15.52 12.05 -11.13
C GLN A 137 14.55 11.10 -10.43
N THR A 138 14.29 9.95 -11.01
CA THR A 138 13.49 8.90 -10.36
C THR A 138 14.16 8.40 -9.09
N ASN A 139 15.46 8.14 -9.10
CA ASN A 139 16.20 7.67 -7.92
C ASN A 139 16.25 8.69 -6.77
N GLN A 140 16.09 9.98 -7.06
CA GLN A 140 15.99 11.02 -6.01
C GLN A 140 14.61 11.07 -5.34
N LYS A 141 13.57 10.63 -6.03
CA LYS A 141 12.17 10.68 -5.57
C LYS A 141 11.67 9.35 -5.02
N LEU A 142 12.15 8.26 -5.58
CA LEU A 142 11.64 6.92 -5.32
C LEU A 142 12.74 5.98 -4.84
N ASN A 143 12.44 5.23 -3.80
CA ASN A 143 13.24 4.09 -3.39
C ASN A 143 12.55 2.82 -3.90
N ILE A 144 13.25 2.03 -4.69
CA ILE A 144 12.74 0.83 -5.35
C ILE A 144 13.46 -0.38 -4.76
N PHE A 145 12.71 -1.43 -4.47
CA PHE A 145 13.21 -2.68 -3.90
C PHE A 145 12.59 -3.87 -4.63
N GLY A 146 13.38 -4.91 -4.85
CA GLY A 146 12.93 -6.15 -5.42
C GLY A 146 12.97 -7.32 -4.45
N SER A 147 12.15 -8.32 -4.65
CA SER A 147 12.22 -9.61 -3.95
C SER A 147 13.25 -10.54 -4.56
N ASP A 148 13.49 -10.41 -5.87
CA ASP A 148 14.46 -11.15 -6.68
C ASP A 148 15.14 -10.21 -7.67
N GLU A 149 16.45 -10.25 -7.72
CA GLU A 149 17.26 -9.30 -8.51
C GLU A 149 17.01 -9.46 -10.01
N MET A 150 16.97 -10.70 -10.51
CA MET A 150 16.80 -10.98 -11.93
C MET A 150 15.39 -10.61 -12.41
N GLN A 151 14.38 -10.93 -11.64
CA GLN A 151 12.98 -10.57 -11.96
C GLN A 151 12.81 -9.05 -11.92
N THR A 152 13.38 -8.39 -10.93
CA THR A 152 13.34 -6.93 -10.80
C THR A 152 14.00 -6.25 -12.01
N ALA A 153 15.16 -6.73 -12.44
CA ALA A 153 15.85 -6.23 -13.64
C ALA A 153 15.00 -6.34 -14.92
N LYS A 154 14.31 -7.47 -15.09
CA LYS A 154 13.42 -7.68 -16.25
C LYS A 154 12.19 -6.78 -16.23
N LEU A 155 11.67 -6.50 -15.04
CA LEU A 155 10.46 -5.71 -14.83
C LEU A 155 10.72 -4.21 -15.01
N LEU A 156 11.84 -3.71 -14.48
CA LEU A 156 12.18 -2.28 -14.46
C LEU A 156 12.75 -1.80 -15.81
N THR A 157 11.98 -2.01 -16.88
CA THR A 157 12.24 -1.38 -18.17
C THR A 157 12.08 0.14 -18.06
N LEU A 158 12.72 0.89 -18.97
CA LEU A 158 12.59 2.36 -18.99
C LEU A 158 11.12 2.80 -19.03
N ALA A 159 10.29 2.15 -19.87
CA ALA A 159 8.87 2.46 -19.98
C ALA A 159 8.12 2.26 -18.65
N PHE A 160 8.44 1.19 -17.90
CA PHE A 160 7.82 0.93 -16.62
C PHE A 160 8.30 1.92 -15.54
N VAL A 161 9.59 2.27 -15.53
CA VAL A 161 10.16 3.28 -14.64
C VAL A 161 9.51 4.64 -14.83
N LEU A 162 9.29 5.06 -16.09
CA LEU A 162 8.60 6.32 -16.39
C LEU A 162 7.15 6.30 -15.90
N LYS A 163 6.42 5.20 -16.08
CA LYS A 163 5.06 5.04 -15.53
C LYS A 163 5.03 5.11 -14.00
N LEU A 164 6.03 4.55 -13.33
CA LEU A 164 6.17 4.70 -11.87
C LEU A 164 6.43 6.16 -11.47
N ALA A 165 7.31 6.84 -12.18
CA ALA A 165 7.61 8.25 -11.94
C ALA A 165 6.35 9.12 -12.10
N ASP A 166 5.60 8.96 -13.18
CA ASP A 166 4.33 9.65 -13.42
C ASP A 166 3.30 9.34 -12.34
N PHE A 167 3.18 8.07 -11.92
CA PHE A 167 2.26 7.67 -10.86
C PHE A 167 2.56 8.40 -9.55
N PHE A 168 3.85 8.55 -9.20
CA PHE A 168 4.29 9.18 -7.97
C PHE A 168 4.54 10.69 -8.09
N GLU A 169 4.33 11.31 -9.25
CA GLU A 169 4.54 12.74 -9.41
C GLU A 169 3.65 13.57 -8.47
N GLN A 170 2.39 13.13 -8.30
CA GLN A 170 1.40 13.79 -7.44
C GLN A 170 0.98 12.93 -6.23
N ARG A 171 1.62 11.78 -6.02
CA ARG A 171 1.25 10.84 -4.97
C ARG A 171 2.44 10.52 -4.08
N GLN A 172 2.16 10.38 -2.81
CA GLN A 172 3.13 9.90 -1.82
C GLN A 172 2.62 8.59 -1.22
N GLY A 173 3.52 7.68 -0.91
CA GLY A 173 3.14 6.43 -0.28
C GLY A 173 4.00 5.25 -0.69
N ASP A 174 3.46 4.08 -0.44
CA ASP A 174 4.10 2.78 -0.64
C ASP A 174 3.28 1.96 -1.64
N LEU A 175 3.90 1.55 -2.74
CA LEU A 175 3.34 0.64 -3.72
C LEU A 175 4.07 -0.70 -3.62
N MET A 176 3.35 -1.77 -3.40
CA MET A 176 3.92 -3.10 -3.24
C MET A 176 3.20 -4.13 -4.10
N PHE A 177 3.96 -4.84 -4.91
CA PHE A 177 3.52 -6.03 -5.62
C PHE A 177 3.99 -7.25 -4.82
N HIS A 178 3.05 -8.06 -4.36
CA HIS A 178 3.38 -9.21 -3.50
C HIS A 178 4.41 -10.14 -4.16
N PRO A 179 5.39 -10.68 -3.42
CA PRO A 179 6.46 -11.50 -4.01
C PRO A 179 6.00 -12.75 -4.75
N THR A 180 4.91 -13.38 -4.31
CA THR A 180 4.45 -14.68 -4.83
C THR A 180 2.95 -14.75 -5.12
N ARG A 181 2.21 -13.67 -4.88
CA ARG A 181 0.77 -13.60 -5.13
C ARG A 181 0.48 -12.49 -6.12
N SER A 182 -0.48 -12.71 -6.99
CA SER A 182 -0.93 -11.73 -7.99
C SER A 182 -1.72 -10.57 -7.34
N THR A 183 -1.10 -9.88 -6.38
CA THR A 183 -1.76 -8.83 -5.60
C THR A 183 -0.85 -7.61 -5.47
N LEU A 184 -1.44 -6.45 -5.70
CA LEU A 184 -0.83 -5.15 -5.49
C LEU A 184 -1.49 -4.47 -4.29
N CYS A 185 -0.69 -3.78 -3.48
CA CYS A 185 -1.15 -2.85 -2.45
C CYS A 185 -0.53 -1.48 -2.68
N PHE A 186 -1.34 -0.44 -2.71
CA PHE A 186 -0.87 0.93 -2.57
C PHE A 186 -1.42 1.53 -1.27
N LEU A 187 -0.59 2.23 -0.51
CA LEU A 187 -0.95 2.85 0.75
C LEU A 187 -0.27 4.22 0.88
N GLY A 188 -1.03 5.25 1.15
CA GLY A 188 -0.52 6.61 1.28
C GLY A 188 -1.42 7.53 2.11
N PRO A 189 -1.03 8.80 2.27
CA PRO A 189 -1.82 9.77 3.02
C PRO A 189 -3.14 10.13 2.34
N LEU A 190 -4.03 10.77 3.08
CA LEU A 190 -5.43 11.06 2.71
C LEU A 190 -5.66 11.78 1.36
N HIS A 191 -4.65 12.43 0.78
CA HIS A 191 -4.83 13.19 -0.48
C HIS A 191 -4.85 12.34 -1.75
N LEU A 192 -4.83 11.02 -1.61
CA LEU A 192 -4.87 10.09 -2.74
C LEU A 192 -6.12 10.20 -3.62
N PHE A 193 -7.20 10.73 -3.06
CA PHE A 193 -8.53 10.75 -3.67
C PHE A 193 -9.07 12.17 -3.89
N LYS A 194 -8.20 13.15 -3.91
CA LYS A 194 -8.57 14.53 -4.28
C LYS A 194 -8.58 14.74 -5.78
#